data_9a3f5d157093a01090eaa0c92e7c4b83
#
_entry.id   9a3f5d157093a01090eaa0c92e7c4b83
#
_cell.length_a   1.000
_cell.length_b   1.000
_cell.length_c   1.000
_cell.angle_alpha   90.00
_cell.angle_beta   90.00
_cell.angle_gamma   90.00
#
_symmetry.space_group_name_H-M   'P 1'
#
loop_
_entity.id
_entity.type
_entity.pdbx_description
1 polymer ?
#
loop_
_entity_poly.entity_id
_entity_poly.type
_entity_poly.pdbx_seq_one_letter_code
_entity_poly.pdbx_strand_id
1 'polypeptide(L)'
;MTVAFVEIEWDGRHIRIEHEWIGAERQGQPLLIFLHEGLGSRSMWRDFPQQLCHVLGCRGLVYSRPGYGRSTPRAEGERWRPDFMHRQADELLPALRTALRIEEPAWLLGHSDGGSIALLHAAHHPAAVAGLVVMAPHLFVEDLSIDSIRHTREIFLTTDLRERLARHHDDVDSAFWGWNDIWLDPAFRRWNIEAELAAIPCPLLAIQGRDDEYGTLAQIHRIRHWLPQAHLLELARCGHSPHRDQPGQVIDAIAAFIAGVSGGP
;
A
#
# COMPACT_ATOMS: atom_id res chain seq x y z
N MET A 1 5.64 -4.75 -21.07
CA MET A 1 4.74 -4.92 -19.90
C MET A 1 3.40 -4.33 -20.30
N THR A 2 2.31 -5.06 -20.13
CA THR A 2 0.99 -4.67 -20.64
C THR A 2 0.06 -4.40 -19.47
N VAL A 3 -0.49 -3.19 -19.42
CA VAL A 3 -1.57 -2.83 -18.51
C VAL A 3 -2.81 -3.63 -18.89
N ALA A 4 -3.42 -4.26 -17.91
CA ALA A 4 -4.64 -5.03 -18.05
C ALA A 4 -5.72 -4.52 -17.07
N PHE A 5 -6.93 -4.99 -17.27
CA PHE A 5 -8.06 -4.65 -16.42
C PHE A 5 -8.82 -5.92 -16.05
N VAL A 6 -9.34 -5.95 -14.83
CA VAL A 6 -10.21 -7.02 -14.34
C VAL A 6 -11.47 -6.40 -13.75
N GLU A 7 -12.60 -7.02 -14.04
CA GLU A 7 -13.89 -6.62 -13.46
C GLU A 7 -14.10 -7.35 -12.15
N ILE A 8 -14.54 -6.63 -11.12
CA ILE A 8 -14.93 -7.20 -9.82
C ILE A 8 -16.23 -6.57 -9.34
N GLU A 9 -16.94 -7.27 -8.48
CA GLU A 9 -18.01 -6.66 -7.70
C GLU A 9 -17.46 -6.14 -6.39
N TRP A 10 -17.69 -4.87 -6.11
CA TRP A 10 -17.31 -4.23 -4.86
C TRP A 10 -18.29 -3.12 -4.50
N ASP A 11 -18.71 -3.09 -3.24
CA ASP A 11 -19.68 -2.10 -2.72
C ASP A 11 -20.99 -2.05 -3.53
N GLY A 12 -21.47 -3.23 -3.95
CA GLY A 12 -22.68 -3.37 -4.76
C GLY A 12 -22.57 -2.84 -6.19
N ARG A 13 -21.37 -2.60 -6.69
CA ARG A 13 -21.11 -2.09 -8.05
C ARG A 13 -20.12 -2.98 -8.79
N HIS A 14 -20.31 -3.10 -10.10
CA HIS A 14 -19.28 -3.60 -11.00
C HIS A 14 -18.24 -2.52 -11.20
N ILE A 15 -17.00 -2.80 -10.83
CA ILE A 15 -15.87 -1.88 -10.99
C ILE A 15 -14.74 -2.57 -11.75
N ARG A 16 -13.98 -1.76 -12.47
CA ARG A 16 -12.81 -2.19 -13.23
C ARG A 16 -11.53 -1.79 -12.50
N ILE A 17 -10.63 -2.74 -12.29
CA ILE A 17 -9.34 -2.54 -11.63
C ILE A 17 -8.21 -2.62 -12.64
N GLU A 18 -7.45 -1.52 -12.75
CA GLU A 18 -6.19 -1.47 -13.49
C GLU A 18 -5.13 -2.31 -12.78
N HIS A 19 -4.46 -3.19 -13.53
CA HIS A 19 -3.37 -3.98 -12.97
C HIS A 19 -2.29 -4.31 -14.01
N GLU A 20 -1.15 -4.75 -13.50
CA GLU A 20 -0.02 -5.21 -14.31
C GLU A 20 0.66 -6.38 -13.62
N TRP A 21 0.99 -7.42 -14.40
CA TRP A 21 1.79 -8.54 -13.97
C TRP A 21 3.26 -8.34 -14.33
N ILE A 22 4.14 -8.66 -13.39
CA ILE A 22 5.60 -8.68 -13.57
C ILE A 22 6.05 -10.12 -13.44
N GLY A 23 6.85 -10.61 -14.41
CA GLY A 23 7.34 -11.99 -14.38
C GLY A 23 6.21 -13.03 -14.40
N ALA A 24 5.13 -12.78 -15.16
CA ALA A 24 3.99 -13.69 -15.25
C ALA A 24 4.36 -15.09 -15.74
N GLU A 25 5.45 -15.20 -16.51
CA GLU A 25 6.04 -16.45 -17.00
C GLU A 25 6.68 -17.31 -15.90
N ARG A 26 6.97 -16.73 -14.74
CA ARG A 26 7.64 -17.40 -13.61
C ARG A 26 6.62 -18.14 -12.73
N GLN A 27 5.84 -19.02 -13.34
CA GLN A 27 4.87 -19.81 -12.60
C GLN A 27 5.54 -20.67 -11.51
N GLY A 28 4.86 -20.79 -10.35
CA GLY A 28 5.41 -21.52 -9.19
C GLY A 28 6.43 -20.72 -8.35
N GLN A 29 6.84 -19.53 -8.79
CA GLN A 29 7.65 -18.63 -7.96
C GLN A 29 6.76 -17.81 -7.02
N PRO A 30 7.30 -17.33 -5.88
CA PRO A 30 6.56 -16.48 -4.94
C PRO A 30 5.90 -15.28 -5.64
N LEU A 31 4.74 -14.89 -5.15
CA LEU A 31 4.00 -13.72 -5.63
C LEU A 31 4.13 -12.56 -4.64
N LEU A 32 4.49 -11.37 -5.16
CA LEU A 32 4.39 -10.08 -4.44
C LEU A 32 3.19 -9.30 -4.97
N ILE A 33 2.33 -8.80 -4.08
CA ILE A 33 1.24 -7.88 -4.43
C ILE A 33 1.61 -6.50 -3.87
N PHE A 34 1.63 -5.48 -4.74
CA PHE A 34 2.01 -4.11 -4.41
C PHE A 34 0.78 -3.25 -4.16
N LEU A 35 0.67 -2.68 -2.96
CA LEU A 35 -0.41 -1.81 -2.50
C LEU A 35 0.11 -0.38 -2.38
N HIS A 36 -0.39 0.53 -3.22
CA HIS A 36 0.11 1.90 -3.32
C HIS A 36 -0.39 2.81 -2.18
N GLU A 37 0.27 3.93 -2.01
CA GLU A 37 -0.03 5.01 -1.07
C GLU A 37 -1.34 5.75 -1.37
N GLY A 38 -1.71 6.72 -0.51
CA GLY A 38 -2.96 7.49 -0.56
C GLY A 38 -3.24 8.18 -1.90
N LEU A 39 -2.25 8.81 -2.50
CA LEU A 39 -2.34 9.43 -3.83
C LEU A 39 -1.64 8.60 -4.92
N GLY A 40 -1.35 7.34 -4.64
CA GLY A 40 -0.65 6.46 -5.54
C GLY A 40 -1.50 5.84 -6.63
N SER A 41 -0.82 5.14 -7.50
CA SER A 41 -1.40 4.28 -8.53
C SER A 41 -0.37 3.26 -8.99
N ARG A 42 -0.77 2.31 -9.84
CA ARG A 42 0.15 1.37 -10.47
C ARG A 42 1.37 2.09 -11.10
N SER A 43 1.13 3.17 -11.82
CA SER A 43 2.19 3.88 -12.55
C SER A 43 3.13 4.68 -11.63
N MET A 44 2.71 5.03 -10.43
CA MET A 44 3.50 5.82 -9.50
C MET A 44 4.58 5.00 -8.76
N TRP A 45 4.50 3.69 -8.79
CA TRP A 45 5.59 2.82 -8.35
C TRP A 45 6.83 2.91 -9.25
N ARG A 46 6.69 3.43 -10.49
CA ARG A 46 7.73 3.49 -11.51
C ARG A 46 8.29 2.09 -11.79
N ASP A 47 9.60 1.93 -11.75
CA ASP A 47 10.34 0.71 -12.02
C ASP A 47 10.71 -0.11 -10.78
N PHE A 48 10.36 0.39 -9.58
CA PHE A 48 10.67 -0.30 -8.32
C PHE A 48 10.13 -1.74 -8.26
N PRO A 49 8.86 -2.02 -8.62
CA PRO A 49 8.35 -3.39 -8.61
C PRO A 49 9.11 -4.32 -9.54
N GLN A 50 9.50 -3.83 -10.73
CA GLN A 50 10.26 -4.60 -11.70
C GLN A 50 11.66 -4.94 -11.19
N GLN A 51 12.35 -3.96 -10.61
CA GLN A 51 13.68 -4.15 -10.02
C GLN A 51 13.63 -5.15 -8.88
N LEU A 52 12.69 -5.00 -7.95
CA LEU A 52 12.54 -5.91 -6.82
C LEU A 52 12.20 -7.33 -7.27
N CYS A 53 11.21 -7.50 -8.16
CA CYS A 53 10.85 -8.82 -8.69
C CYS A 53 11.98 -9.47 -9.50
N HIS A 54 12.83 -8.68 -10.17
CA HIS A 54 14.01 -9.18 -10.84
C HIS A 54 15.03 -9.75 -9.84
N VAL A 55 15.35 -8.98 -8.79
CA VAL A 55 16.31 -9.40 -7.75
C VAL A 55 15.83 -10.65 -7.01
N LEU A 56 14.53 -10.72 -6.70
CA LEU A 56 13.94 -11.85 -5.98
C LEU A 56 13.63 -13.06 -6.87
N GLY A 57 13.71 -12.93 -8.21
CA GLY A 57 13.28 -13.98 -9.12
C GLY A 57 11.78 -14.31 -9.03
N CYS A 58 10.95 -13.43 -8.49
CA CYS A 58 9.54 -13.67 -8.17
C CYS A 58 8.59 -13.07 -9.21
N ARG A 59 7.28 -13.33 -9.02
CA ARG A 59 6.19 -12.66 -9.74
C ARG A 59 5.73 -11.45 -8.97
N GLY A 60 5.21 -10.44 -9.67
CA GLY A 60 4.61 -9.26 -9.07
C GLY A 60 3.23 -8.95 -9.65
N LEU A 61 2.30 -8.53 -8.81
CA LEU A 61 1.04 -7.91 -9.18
C LEU A 61 1.03 -6.47 -8.67
N VAL A 62 0.94 -5.51 -9.57
CA VAL A 62 0.80 -4.09 -9.24
C VAL A 62 -0.57 -3.64 -9.70
N TYR A 63 -1.38 -3.03 -8.85
CA TYR A 63 -2.71 -2.58 -9.21
C TYR A 63 -2.99 -1.16 -8.71
N SER A 64 -3.97 -0.50 -9.31
CA SER A 64 -4.53 0.76 -8.81
C SER A 64 -5.82 0.48 -8.06
N ARG A 65 -5.94 0.99 -6.83
CA ARG A 65 -7.15 0.87 -6.02
C ARG A 65 -8.33 1.60 -6.68
N PRO A 66 -9.62 1.27 -6.38
CA PRO A 66 -10.77 2.04 -6.84
C PRO A 66 -10.63 3.53 -6.49
N GLY A 67 -10.94 4.39 -7.43
CA GLY A 67 -10.75 5.84 -7.29
C GLY A 67 -9.37 6.34 -7.75
N TYR A 68 -8.43 5.45 -8.10
CA TYR A 68 -7.05 5.80 -8.44
C TYR A 68 -6.62 5.19 -9.77
N GLY A 69 -5.57 5.77 -10.37
CA GLY A 69 -5.01 5.29 -11.63
C GLY A 69 -6.04 5.33 -12.75
N ARG A 70 -6.17 4.21 -13.44
CA ARG A 70 -7.18 3.95 -14.47
C ARG A 70 -8.27 2.97 -14.01
N SER A 71 -8.30 2.67 -12.71
CA SER A 71 -9.41 1.95 -12.09
C SER A 71 -10.65 2.81 -12.05
N THR A 72 -11.83 2.18 -11.90
CA THR A 72 -13.10 2.91 -11.82
C THR A 72 -13.01 4.02 -10.78
N PRO A 73 -13.30 5.28 -11.15
CA PRO A 73 -13.33 6.40 -10.23
C PRO A 73 -14.41 6.22 -9.15
N ARG A 74 -14.31 6.99 -8.08
CA ARG A 74 -15.41 7.11 -7.12
C ARG A 74 -16.68 7.60 -7.82
N ALA A 75 -17.83 7.17 -7.37
CA ALA A 75 -19.08 7.73 -7.87
C ALA A 75 -19.18 9.23 -7.52
N GLU A 76 -19.94 9.96 -8.31
CA GLU A 76 -20.20 11.37 -8.04
C GLU A 76 -20.80 11.55 -6.64
N GLY A 77 -20.22 12.43 -5.83
CA GLY A 77 -20.64 12.67 -4.44
C GLY A 77 -20.22 11.59 -3.43
N GLU A 78 -19.60 10.50 -3.86
CA GLU A 78 -19.12 9.45 -2.97
C GLU A 78 -17.96 9.96 -2.10
N ARG A 79 -18.03 9.67 -0.80
CA ARG A 79 -16.97 9.94 0.16
C ARG A 79 -16.51 8.66 0.81
N TRP A 80 -15.18 8.52 0.98
CA TRP A 80 -14.66 7.44 1.79
C TRP A 80 -15.13 7.59 3.24
N ARG A 81 -15.35 6.47 3.92
CA ARG A 81 -15.72 6.43 5.33
C ARG A 81 -14.50 6.05 6.17
N PRO A 82 -14.51 6.26 7.49
CA PRO A 82 -13.39 5.92 8.36
C PRO A 82 -12.91 4.46 8.28
N ASP A 83 -13.75 3.55 7.81
CA ASP A 83 -13.45 2.14 7.61
C ASP A 83 -12.89 1.80 6.20
N PHE A 84 -12.54 2.81 5.38
CA PHE A 84 -12.17 2.59 3.98
C PHE A 84 -10.97 1.67 3.77
N MET A 85 -9.98 1.71 4.67
CA MET A 85 -8.83 0.80 4.58
C MET A 85 -9.22 -0.63 4.98
N HIS A 86 -10.08 -0.80 5.98
CA HIS A 86 -10.63 -2.11 6.34
C HIS A 86 -11.42 -2.72 5.18
N ARG A 87 -12.29 -1.94 4.55
CA ARG A 87 -13.05 -2.42 3.40
C ARG A 87 -12.15 -2.80 2.22
N GLN A 88 -11.06 -2.09 2.00
CA GLN A 88 -10.09 -2.47 0.98
C GLN A 88 -9.32 -3.74 1.35
N ALA A 89 -9.01 -3.94 2.63
CA ALA A 89 -8.36 -5.14 3.11
C ALA A 89 -9.29 -6.37 3.09
N ASP A 90 -10.56 -6.21 3.48
CA ASP A 90 -11.46 -7.32 3.75
C ASP A 90 -12.38 -7.67 2.56
N GLU A 91 -12.67 -6.70 1.70
CA GLU A 91 -13.60 -6.88 0.59
C GLU A 91 -12.87 -6.78 -0.76
N LEU A 92 -12.15 -5.67 -1.01
CA LEU A 92 -11.53 -5.41 -2.30
C LEU A 92 -10.42 -6.40 -2.65
N LEU A 93 -9.44 -6.56 -1.75
CA LEU A 93 -8.27 -7.40 -2.03
C LEU A 93 -8.64 -8.88 -2.18
N PRO A 94 -9.55 -9.47 -1.38
CA PRO A 94 -10.09 -10.81 -1.65
C PRO A 94 -10.82 -10.92 -2.99
N ALA A 95 -11.67 -9.95 -3.35
CA ALA A 95 -12.38 -9.94 -4.63
C ALA A 95 -11.40 -9.87 -5.82
N LEU A 96 -10.38 -9.01 -5.74
CA LEU A 96 -9.32 -8.91 -6.75
C LEU A 96 -8.55 -10.23 -6.90
N ARG A 97 -8.16 -10.86 -5.79
CA ARG A 97 -7.48 -12.17 -5.79
C ARG A 97 -8.34 -13.24 -6.46
N THR A 98 -9.62 -13.29 -6.12
CA THR A 98 -10.57 -14.24 -6.72
C THR A 98 -10.70 -14.03 -8.22
N ALA A 99 -10.90 -12.78 -8.66
CA ALA A 99 -11.03 -12.45 -10.08
C ALA A 99 -9.78 -12.74 -10.90
N LEU A 100 -8.60 -12.60 -10.29
CA LEU A 100 -7.30 -12.92 -10.90
C LEU A 100 -6.86 -14.37 -10.67
N ARG A 101 -7.70 -15.21 -10.00
CA ARG A 101 -7.42 -16.62 -9.69
C ARG A 101 -6.12 -16.81 -8.91
N ILE A 102 -5.88 -15.96 -7.92
CA ILE A 102 -4.72 -16.04 -7.01
C ILE A 102 -5.14 -16.84 -5.79
N GLU A 103 -4.78 -18.11 -5.76
CA GLU A 103 -5.13 -19.04 -4.66
C GLU A 103 -3.99 -19.17 -3.64
N GLU A 104 -2.73 -19.05 -4.11
CA GLU A 104 -1.55 -19.16 -3.27
C GLU A 104 -1.40 -17.98 -2.29
N PRO A 105 -0.85 -18.20 -1.08
CA PRO A 105 -0.46 -17.10 -0.20
C PRO A 105 0.56 -16.19 -0.88
N ALA A 106 0.39 -14.87 -0.77
CA ALA A 106 1.25 -13.88 -1.39
C ALA A 106 2.00 -13.04 -0.35
N TRP A 107 3.17 -12.54 -0.71
CA TRP A 107 3.81 -11.44 -0.01
C TRP A 107 3.07 -10.14 -0.34
N LEU A 108 2.70 -9.38 0.68
CA LEU A 108 2.13 -8.04 0.47
C LEU A 108 3.20 -6.99 0.72
N LEU A 109 3.38 -6.11 -0.25
CA LEU A 109 4.28 -4.97 -0.15
C LEU A 109 3.43 -3.69 -0.23
N GLY A 110 3.26 -3.02 0.90
CA GLY A 110 2.40 -1.83 1.00
C GLY A 110 3.18 -0.57 1.36
N HIS A 111 2.79 0.55 0.76
CA HIS A 111 3.31 1.87 1.07
C HIS A 111 2.19 2.76 1.64
N SER A 112 2.44 3.43 2.77
CA SER A 112 1.51 4.37 3.41
C SER A 112 0.12 3.72 3.64
N ASP A 113 -0.99 4.26 3.09
CA ASP A 113 -2.31 3.61 3.11
C ASP A 113 -2.24 2.13 2.71
N GLY A 114 -1.48 1.83 1.64
CA GLY A 114 -1.29 0.46 1.17
C GLY A 114 -0.57 -0.43 2.20
N GLY A 115 0.31 0.14 3.02
CA GLY A 115 0.95 -0.53 4.14
C GLY A 115 -0.06 -0.87 5.25
N SER A 116 -0.93 0.08 5.59
CA SER A 116 -2.01 -0.12 6.57
C SER A 116 -3.02 -1.18 6.09
N ILE A 117 -3.40 -1.13 4.80
CA ILE A 117 -4.28 -2.14 4.19
C ILE A 117 -3.63 -3.52 4.22
N ALA A 118 -2.33 -3.62 3.96
CA ALA A 118 -1.60 -4.89 4.00
C ALA A 118 -1.57 -5.49 5.41
N LEU A 119 -1.37 -4.67 6.45
CA LEU A 119 -1.42 -5.07 7.85
C LEU A 119 -2.81 -5.60 8.22
N LEU A 120 -3.87 -4.86 7.89
CA LEU A 120 -5.26 -5.26 8.11
C LEU A 120 -5.58 -6.59 7.42
N HIS A 121 -5.20 -6.72 6.14
CA HIS A 121 -5.45 -7.95 5.38
C HIS A 121 -4.74 -9.16 6.00
N ALA A 122 -3.51 -8.99 6.47
CA ALA A 122 -2.78 -10.09 7.11
C ALA A 122 -3.37 -10.49 8.47
N ALA A 123 -3.92 -9.51 9.20
CA ALA A 123 -4.61 -9.79 10.46
C ALA A 123 -5.92 -10.58 10.25
N HIS A 124 -6.68 -10.22 9.23
CA HIS A 124 -8.03 -10.76 9.00
C HIS A 124 -8.04 -11.98 8.06
N HIS A 125 -7.06 -12.09 7.15
CA HIS A 125 -6.95 -13.17 6.16
C HIS A 125 -5.57 -13.86 6.21
N PRO A 126 -5.13 -14.38 7.39
CA PRO A 126 -3.76 -14.84 7.59
C PRO A 126 -3.35 -15.98 6.63
N ALA A 127 -4.29 -16.83 6.21
CA ALA A 127 -4.00 -17.91 5.27
C ALA A 127 -3.66 -17.42 3.84
N ALA A 128 -4.01 -16.16 3.52
CA ALA A 128 -3.77 -15.55 2.22
C ALA A 128 -2.41 -14.84 2.12
N VAL A 129 -1.67 -14.72 3.24
CA VAL A 129 -0.46 -13.88 3.33
C VAL A 129 0.76 -14.71 3.74
N ALA A 130 1.75 -14.77 2.85
CA ALA A 130 3.02 -15.43 3.12
C ALA A 130 3.96 -14.58 3.98
N GLY A 131 3.87 -13.27 3.87
CA GLY A 131 4.64 -12.31 4.65
C GLY A 131 4.35 -10.87 4.24
N LEU A 132 4.86 -9.92 5.01
CA LEU A 132 4.61 -8.50 4.87
C LEU A 132 5.91 -7.70 4.72
N VAL A 133 5.88 -6.74 3.80
CA VAL A 133 6.79 -5.61 3.77
C VAL A 133 5.94 -4.34 3.77
N VAL A 134 6.05 -3.52 4.79
CA VAL A 134 5.33 -2.25 4.86
C VAL A 134 6.31 -1.07 4.92
N MET A 135 6.07 -0.07 4.09
CA MET A 135 6.88 1.15 4.02
C MET A 135 6.03 2.33 4.48
N ALA A 136 6.49 3.03 5.50
CA ALA A 136 5.81 4.20 6.08
C ALA A 136 4.30 3.96 6.33
N PRO A 137 3.89 2.83 6.95
CA PRO A 137 2.47 2.56 7.23
C PRO A 137 1.95 3.51 8.28
N HIS A 138 0.63 3.68 8.33
CA HIS A 138 -0.05 4.31 9.45
C HIS A 138 -0.79 3.26 10.28
N LEU A 139 -0.65 3.33 11.60
CA LEU A 139 -1.41 2.53 12.56
C LEU A 139 -2.47 3.37 13.26
N PHE A 140 -2.22 4.65 13.34
CA PHE A 140 -3.08 5.66 13.95
C PHE A 140 -2.81 7.02 13.29
N VAL A 141 -3.72 7.96 13.51
CA VAL A 141 -3.62 9.31 12.94
C VAL A 141 -2.81 10.21 13.87
N GLU A 142 -1.73 10.83 13.35
CA GLU A 142 -0.90 11.81 14.05
C GLU A 142 -1.27 13.26 13.62
N ASP A 143 -0.95 14.25 14.45
CA ASP A 143 -1.08 15.67 14.10
C ASP A 143 -0.21 16.01 12.89
N LEU A 144 1.01 15.47 12.84
CA LEU A 144 1.93 15.59 11.72
C LEU A 144 1.27 15.17 10.40
N SER A 145 0.59 14.02 10.38
CA SER A 145 -0.11 13.53 9.18
C SER A 145 -1.18 14.53 8.71
N ILE A 146 -1.99 15.01 9.65
CA ILE A 146 -3.08 15.96 9.35
C ILE A 146 -2.53 17.28 8.80
N ASP A 147 -1.45 17.80 9.39
CA ASP A 147 -0.85 19.06 8.96
C ASP A 147 -0.22 18.94 7.59
N SER A 148 0.49 17.85 7.31
CA SER A 148 1.08 17.57 6.01
C SER A 148 0.01 17.38 4.91
N ILE A 149 -1.10 16.68 5.22
CA ILE A 149 -2.20 16.49 4.29
C ILE A 149 -2.95 17.81 4.02
N ARG A 150 -3.12 18.66 5.04
CA ARG A 150 -3.68 20.00 4.87
C ARG A 150 -2.77 20.87 3.99
N HIS A 151 -1.46 20.81 4.21
CA HIS A 151 -0.49 21.52 3.38
C HIS A 151 -0.51 21.01 1.93
N THR A 152 -0.61 19.68 1.72
CA THR A 152 -0.74 19.09 0.38
C THR A 152 -2.02 19.59 -0.33
N ARG A 153 -3.12 19.83 0.40
CA ARG A 153 -4.33 20.45 -0.15
C ARG A 153 -4.04 21.87 -0.69
N GLU A 154 -3.31 22.67 0.05
CA GLU A 154 -2.92 24.02 -0.39
C GLU A 154 -2.06 23.94 -1.66
N ILE A 155 -1.08 23.05 -1.69
CA ILE A 155 -0.23 22.81 -2.87
C ILE A 155 -1.07 22.38 -4.08
N PHE A 156 -2.05 21.48 -3.89
CA PHE A 156 -2.95 21.04 -4.97
C PHE A 156 -3.78 22.19 -5.56
N LEU A 157 -4.24 23.12 -4.72
CA LEU A 157 -5.07 24.24 -5.14
C LEU A 157 -4.27 25.40 -5.75
N THR A 158 -2.97 25.52 -5.44
CA THR A 158 -2.18 26.71 -5.78
C THR A 158 -1.00 26.47 -6.70
N THR A 159 -0.70 25.20 -7.02
CA THR A 159 0.45 24.82 -7.87
C THR A 159 0.03 23.89 -9.01
N ASP A 160 1.00 23.38 -9.76
CA ASP A 160 0.80 22.41 -10.86
C ASP A 160 0.65 20.95 -10.36
N LEU A 161 0.40 20.73 -9.06
CA LEU A 161 0.29 19.36 -8.52
C LEU A 161 -0.84 18.58 -9.20
N ARG A 162 -1.98 19.25 -9.49
CA ARG A 162 -3.12 18.64 -10.18
C ARG A 162 -2.72 18.11 -11.57
N GLU A 163 -2.00 18.88 -12.35
CA GLU A 163 -1.52 18.50 -13.69
C GLU A 163 -0.48 17.37 -13.62
N ARG A 164 0.35 17.37 -12.59
CA ARG A 164 1.30 16.26 -12.35
C ARG A 164 0.60 14.97 -12.02
N LEU A 165 -0.41 15.00 -11.17
CA LEU A 165 -1.22 13.84 -10.81
C LEU A 165 -2.06 13.32 -11.99
N ALA A 166 -2.50 14.20 -12.90
CA ALA A 166 -3.24 13.83 -14.12
C ALA A 166 -2.46 12.90 -15.07
N ARG A 167 -1.14 12.79 -14.92
CA ARG A 167 -0.33 11.81 -15.66
C ARG A 167 -0.51 10.39 -15.16
N HIS A 168 -1.08 10.23 -13.96
CA HIS A 168 -1.16 8.99 -13.24
C HIS A 168 -2.59 8.55 -12.91
N HIS A 169 -3.57 9.46 -13.04
CA HIS A 169 -4.97 9.22 -12.71
C HIS A 169 -5.87 9.72 -13.85
N ASP A 170 -6.80 8.88 -14.29
CA ASP A 170 -7.81 9.28 -15.30
C ASP A 170 -8.79 10.30 -14.69
N ASP A 171 -9.09 10.19 -13.39
CA ASP A 171 -9.86 11.15 -12.62
C ASP A 171 -9.04 11.62 -11.39
N VAL A 172 -8.39 12.77 -11.57
CA VAL A 172 -7.52 13.36 -10.55
C VAL A 172 -8.33 13.80 -9.33
N ASP A 173 -9.53 14.33 -9.56
CA ASP A 173 -10.37 14.86 -8.47
C ASP A 173 -10.93 13.71 -7.64
N SER A 174 -11.30 12.59 -8.28
CA SER A 174 -11.63 11.36 -7.57
C SER A 174 -10.50 10.89 -6.67
N ALA A 175 -9.26 10.85 -7.19
CA ALA A 175 -8.09 10.39 -6.43
C ALA A 175 -7.75 11.36 -5.29
N PHE A 176 -7.60 12.65 -5.61
CA PHE A 176 -7.13 13.63 -4.64
C PHE A 176 -8.14 13.86 -3.51
N TRP A 177 -9.39 14.17 -3.86
CA TRP A 177 -10.41 14.48 -2.85
C TRP A 177 -10.85 13.24 -2.08
N GLY A 178 -10.80 12.06 -2.69
CA GLY A 178 -11.00 10.81 -1.96
C GLY A 178 -10.05 10.67 -0.79
N TRP A 179 -8.75 10.78 -1.05
CA TRP A 179 -7.71 10.69 -0.03
C TRP A 179 -7.72 11.88 0.93
N ASN A 180 -7.75 13.12 0.41
CA ASN A 180 -7.62 14.31 1.23
C ASN A 180 -8.79 14.50 2.19
N ASP A 181 -10.03 14.31 1.71
CA ASP A 181 -11.22 14.53 2.51
C ASP A 181 -11.35 13.52 3.64
N ILE A 182 -11.05 12.24 3.40
CA ILE A 182 -11.14 11.23 4.47
C ILE A 182 -10.06 11.42 5.54
N TRP A 183 -8.83 11.72 5.14
CA TRP A 183 -7.77 11.95 6.11
C TRP A 183 -8.01 13.22 6.97
N LEU A 184 -8.69 14.23 6.42
CA LEU A 184 -9.07 15.44 7.14
C LEU A 184 -10.44 15.35 7.82
N ASP A 185 -11.17 14.24 7.67
CA ASP A 185 -12.46 14.03 8.35
C ASP A 185 -12.25 13.88 9.86
N PRO A 186 -12.95 14.68 10.70
CA PRO A 186 -12.87 14.56 12.15
C PRO A 186 -13.21 13.15 12.69
N ALA A 187 -14.05 12.37 11.98
CA ALA A 187 -14.38 11.01 12.35
C ALA A 187 -13.18 10.07 12.19
N PHE A 188 -12.32 10.31 11.17
CA PHE A 188 -11.12 9.52 10.92
C PHE A 188 -10.01 9.80 11.95
N ARG A 189 -10.06 10.92 12.66
CA ARG A 189 -9.05 11.29 13.66
C ARG A 189 -8.81 10.23 14.74
N ARG A 190 -9.80 9.40 15.02
CA ARG A 190 -9.73 8.31 16.02
C ARG A 190 -9.43 6.95 15.43
N TRP A 191 -9.15 6.91 14.11
CA TRP A 191 -8.80 5.67 13.45
C TRP A 191 -7.48 5.12 14.03
N ASN A 192 -7.50 3.84 14.39
CA ASN A 192 -6.37 3.15 14.99
C ASN A 192 -6.53 1.63 14.74
N ILE A 193 -5.47 0.99 14.27
CA ILE A 193 -5.44 -0.45 13.95
C ILE A 193 -4.40 -1.22 14.80
N GLU A 194 -3.87 -0.61 15.86
CA GLU A 194 -2.81 -1.23 16.65
C GLU A 194 -3.23 -2.57 17.25
N ALA A 195 -4.45 -2.65 17.77
CA ALA A 195 -4.95 -3.88 18.42
C ALA A 195 -5.07 -5.07 17.45
N GLU A 196 -5.28 -4.79 16.17
CA GLU A 196 -5.43 -5.82 15.13
C GLU A 196 -4.10 -6.49 14.79
N LEU A 197 -2.98 -5.80 15.02
CA LEU A 197 -1.64 -6.33 14.74
C LEU A 197 -1.36 -7.65 15.47
N ALA A 198 -1.90 -7.83 16.66
CA ALA A 198 -1.71 -9.05 17.46
C ALA A 198 -2.17 -10.34 16.74
N ALA A 199 -3.05 -10.21 15.73
CA ALA A 199 -3.56 -11.32 14.94
C ALA A 199 -2.67 -11.69 13.74
N ILE A 200 -1.59 -10.94 13.46
CA ILE A 200 -0.70 -11.18 12.31
C ILE A 200 0.30 -12.30 12.62
N PRO A 201 0.21 -13.48 11.98
CA PRO A 201 1.11 -14.59 12.28
C PRO A 201 2.34 -14.63 11.35
N CYS A 202 2.32 -13.91 10.22
CA CYS A 202 3.35 -13.99 9.20
C CYS A 202 4.58 -13.11 9.50
N PRO A 203 5.74 -13.39 8.89
CA PRO A 203 6.91 -12.51 8.97
C PRO A 203 6.61 -11.10 8.48
N LEU A 204 7.17 -10.09 9.16
CA LEU A 204 6.94 -8.68 8.85
C LEU A 204 8.24 -7.87 8.88
N LEU A 205 8.49 -7.12 7.79
CA LEU A 205 9.50 -6.07 7.72
C LEU A 205 8.80 -4.71 7.60
N ALA A 206 9.06 -3.81 8.54
CA ALA A 206 8.58 -2.43 8.50
C ALA A 206 9.73 -1.47 8.24
N ILE A 207 9.59 -0.62 7.22
CA ILE A 207 10.60 0.32 6.75
C ILE A 207 10.04 1.73 6.88
N GLN A 208 10.81 2.67 7.44
CA GLN A 208 10.40 4.08 7.49
C GLN A 208 11.61 5.01 7.42
N GLY A 209 11.45 6.15 6.75
CA GLY A 209 12.39 7.24 6.73
C GLY A 209 12.38 8.00 8.07
N ARG A 210 13.56 8.44 8.53
CA ARG A 210 13.64 9.28 9.74
C ARG A 210 13.16 10.70 9.52
N ASP A 211 13.12 11.14 8.26
CA ASP A 211 12.68 12.47 7.85
C ASP A 211 11.27 12.42 7.22
N ASP A 212 10.48 11.37 7.56
CA ASP A 212 9.13 11.17 7.05
C ASP A 212 8.21 12.31 7.51
N GLU A 213 7.68 13.03 6.54
CA GLU A 213 6.83 14.20 6.76
C GLU A 213 5.36 13.88 7.01
N TYR A 214 4.94 12.63 6.85
CA TYR A 214 3.55 12.18 7.06
C TYR A 214 3.37 11.31 8.30
N GLY A 215 4.42 10.71 8.84
CA GLY A 215 4.31 9.85 10.01
C GLY A 215 5.63 9.76 10.78
N THR A 216 5.58 9.76 12.09
CA THR A 216 6.78 9.59 12.92
C THR A 216 7.20 8.13 12.98
N LEU A 217 8.44 7.87 13.44
CA LEU A 217 8.91 6.50 13.69
C LEU A 217 8.05 5.74 14.71
N ALA A 218 7.17 6.44 15.45
CA ALA A 218 6.23 5.80 16.36
C ALA A 218 5.36 4.77 15.62
N GLN A 219 5.04 5.01 14.36
CA GLN A 219 4.25 4.08 13.55
C GLN A 219 4.91 2.68 13.51
N ILE A 220 6.18 2.58 13.11
CA ILE A 220 6.85 1.28 13.03
C ILE A 220 7.32 0.76 14.40
N HIS A 221 7.64 1.63 15.36
CA HIS A 221 7.97 1.20 16.71
C HIS A 221 6.78 0.54 17.42
N ARG A 222 5.55 1.02 17.14
CA ARG A 222 4.33 0.41 17.66
C ARG A 222 4.06 -0.94 16.99
N ILE A 223 4.46 -1.16 15.74
CA ILE A 223 4.44 -2.50 15.13
C ILE A 223 5.27 -3.47 15.99
N ARG A 224 6.51 -3.11 16.32
CA ARG A 224 7.37 -3.97 17.14
C ARG A 224 6.84 -4.17 18.58
N HIS A 225 6.10 -3.21 19.10
CA HIS A 225 5.45 -3.35 20.40
C HIS A 225 4.43 -4.49 20.39
N TRP A 226 3.59 -4.58 19.34
CA TRP A 226 2.57 -5.62 19.21
C TRP A 226 3.11 -6.94 18.64
N LEU A 227 4.15 -6.85 17.81
CA LEU A 227 4.80 -7.96 17.12
C LEU A 227 6.31 -7.90 17.39
N PRO A 228 6.78 -8.43 18.54
CA PRO A 228 8.20 -8.36 18.91
C PRO A 228 9.15 -9.00 17.90
N GLN A 229 8.66 -9.94 17.10
CA GLN A 229 9.39 -10.61 16.01
C GLN A 229 9.49 -9.77 14.72
N ALA A 230 8.78 -8.65 14.61
CA ALA A 230 8.85 -7.80 13.42
C ALA A 230 10.24 -7.19 13.24
N HIS A 231 10.73 -7.20 12.03
CA HIS A 231 11.96 -6.52 11.65
C HIS A 231 11.67 -5.05 11.34
N LEU A 232 12.50 -4.14 11.87
CA LEU A 232 12.39 -2.70 11.58
C LEU A 232 13.63 -2.22 10.85
N LEU A 233 13.43 -1.39 9.83
CA LEU A 233 14.47 -0.66 9.12
C LEU A 233 14.15 0.83 9.14
N GLU A 234 14.95 1.60 9.87
CA GLU A 234 14.91 3.05 9.87
C GLU A 234 15.97 3.60 8.93
N LEU A 235 15.54 4.41 7.97
CA LEU A 235 16.41 4.98 6.95
C LEU A 235 16.73 6.45 7.27
N ALA A 236 18.00 6.76 7.48
CA ALA A 236 18.45 8.15 7.63
C ALA A 236 18.37 8.87 6.28
N ARG A 237 18.06 10.19 6.29
CA ARG A 237 17.93 11.02 5.08
C ARG A 237 16.94 10.42 4.07
N CYS A 238 15.80 10.01 4.58
CA CYS A 238 14.72 9.39 3.82
C CYS A 238 13.40 9.95 4.33
N GLY A 239 12.57 10.41 3.41
CA GLY A 239 11.22 10.90 3.68
C GLY A 239 10.18 9.79 3.65
N HIS A 240 8.95 10.16 3.29
CA HIS A 240 7.78 9.26 3.28
C HIS A 240 7.83 8.16 2.21
N SER A 241 8.73 8.26 1.22
CA SER A 241 8.78 7.31 0.09
C SER A 241 10.09 6.52 0.02
N PRO A 242 10.36 5.57 0.94
CA PRO A 242 11.63 4.83 1.00
C PRO A 242 12.06 4.20 -0.33
N HIS A 243 11.12 3.64 -1.07
CA HIS A 243 11.34 3.01 -2.38
C HIS A 243 11.75 4.01 -3.49
N ARG A 244 11.54 5.32 -3.29
CA ARG A 244 11.97 6.39 -4.20
C ARG A 244 13.26 7.05 -3.74
N ASP A 245 13.37 7.29 -2.44
CA ASP A 245 14.49 8.00 -1.86
C ASP A 245 15.77 7.15 -1.81
N GLN A 246 15.60 5.85 -1.48
CA GLN A 246 16.71 4.92 -1.30
C GLN A 246 16.40 3.53 -1.89
N PRO A 247 16.06 3.42 -3.20
CA PRO A 247 15.56 2.19 -3.81
C PRO A 247 16.51 1.00 -3.64
N GLY A 248 17.83 1.20 -3.81
CA GLY A 248 18.82 0.14 -3.65
C GLY A 248 18.84 -0.44 -2.25
N GLN A 249 18.93 0.41 -1.21
CA GLN A 249 18.96 -0.04 0.17
C GLN A 249 17.65 -0.75 0.57
N VAL A 250 16.51 -0.28 0.07
CA VAL A 250 15.20 -0.90 0.30
C VAL A 250 15.12 -2.27 -0.36
N ILE A 251 15.54 -2.39 -1.63
CA ILE A 251 15.58 -3.68 -2.36
C ILE A 251 16.48 -4.69 -1.65
N ASP A 252 17.69 -4.29 -1.26
CA ASP A 252 18.65 -5.16 -0.58
C ASP A 252 18.09 -5.66 0.77
N ALA A 253 17.46 -4.77 1.53
CA ALA A 253 16.85 -5.12 2.82
C ALA A 253 15.67 -6.10 2.65
N ILE A 254 14.80 -5.87 1.67
CA ILE A 254 13.68 -6.76 1.37
C ILE A 254 14.19 -8.13 0.92
N ALA A 255 15.19 -8.16 0.04
CA ALA A 255 15.78 -9.41 -0.45
C ALA A 255 16.41 -10.23 0.68
N ALA A 256 17.20 -9.59 1.53
CA ALA A 256 17.80 -10.24 2.69
C ALA A 256 16.74 -10.78 3.66
N PHE A 257 15.69 -10.02 3.92
CA PHE A 257 14.59 -10.42 4.80
C PHE A 257 13.85 -11.64 4.27
N ILE A 258 13.41 -11.61 3.00
CA ILE A 258 12.67 -12.73 2.38
C ILE A 258 13.54 -13.98 2.32
N ALA A 259 14.83 -13.86 1.97
CA ALA A 259 15.76 -14.98 1.96
C ALA A 259 15.95 -15.60 3.35
N GLY A 260 16.06 -14.75 4.39
CA GLY A 260 16.19 -15.18 5.79
C GLY A 260 14.96 -15.96 6.30
N VAL A 261 13.76 -15.55 5.87
CA VAL A 261 12.52 -16.26 6.20
C VAL A 261 12.38 -17.59 5.46
N SER A 262 12.79 -17.64 4.16
CA SER A 262 12.67 -18.82 3.33
C SER A 262 13.74 -19.88 3.63
N GLY A 263 14.84 -19.51 4.28
CA GLY A 263 15.96 -20.37 4.64
C GLY A 263 15.93 -20.92 6.09
N GLY A 264 14.83 -20.74 6.81
CA GLY A 264 14.65 -21.33 8.15
C GLY A 264 14.64 -22.87 8.09
N PRO A 265 15.11 -23.56 9.17
CA PRO A 265 15.39 -24.97 9.21
C PRO A 265 14.22 -25.87 8.88
#